data_16ade28da2bc375836d6b07d3beb765a
#
_entry.id   16ade28da2bc375836d6b07d3beb765a
#
_cell.length_a   1.000
_cell.length_b   1.000
_cell.length_c   1.000
_cell.angle_alpha   90.00
_cell.angle_beta   90.00
_cell.angle_gamma   90.00
#
_symmetry.space_group_name_H-M   'P 1'
#
loop_
_entity.id
_entity.type
_entity.pdbx_description
1 polymer ?
#
loop_
_entity_poly.entity_id
_entity_poly.type
_entity_poly.pdbx_seq_one_letter_code
_entity_poly.pdbx_strand_id
1 'polypeptide(L)'
;MYKDIFESIRNEAEKRNLRERTIQLYCSDVSYFLRWIGKNVSDLTLEDAESFLTAKRLEGRSPETHNHYRSAIKFLYKKVLKTVWDDDTVPAMKRERN
;
A
#
# COMPACT_ATOMS: atom_id res chain seq x y z
N MET A 1 -0.95 5.17 -17.54
CA MET A 1 -2.07 4.42 -16.95
C MET A 1 -2.29 4.76 -15.48
N TYR A 2 -1.22 4.82 -14.67
CA TYR A 2 -1.35 5.08 -13.23
C TYR A 2 -1.01 6.50 -12.82
N LYS A 3 -0.78 7.40 -13.77
CA LYS A 3 -0.33 8.77 -13.50
C LYS A 3 -1.30 9.51 -12.58
N ASP A 4 -2.59 9.41 -12.85
CA ASP A 4 -3.61 10.09 -12.06
C ASP A 4 -3.65 9.59 -10.63
N ILE A 5 -3.36 8.30 -10.42
CA ILE A 5 -3.34 7.71 -9.09
C ILE A 5 -2.19 8.30 -8.26
N PHE A 6 -1.02 8.49 -8.86
CA PHE A 6 0.11 9.06 -8.13
C PHE A 6 -0.13 10.52 -7.77
N GLU A 7 -0.77 11.28 -8.66
CA GLU A 7 -1.17 12.64 -8.34
C GLU A 7 -2.17 12.66 -7.18
N SER A 8 -3.13 11.74 -7.19
CA SER A 8 -4.12 11.64 -6.12
C SER A 8 -3.47 11.26 -4.79
N ILE A 9 -2.49 10.33 -4.80
CA ILE A 9 -1.75 9.95 -3.60
C ILE A 9 -1.02 11.17 -3.05
N ARG A 10 -0.34 11.92 -3.91
CA ARG A 10 0.39 13.12 -3.48
C ARG A 10 -0.56 14.16 -2.89
N ASN A 11 -1.67 14.44 -3.57
CA ASN A 11 -2.63 15.43 -3.10
C ASN A 11 -3.19 15.06 -1.74
N GLU A 12 -3.56 13.80 -1.54
CA GLU A 12 -4.10 13.34 -0.25
C GLU A 12 -3.03 13.38 0.84
N ALA A 13 -1.80 13.03 0.50
CA ALA A 13 -0.70 13.03 1.46
C ALA A 13 -0.33 14.46 1.87
N GLU A 14 -0.30 15.40 0.93
CA GLU A 14 -0.01 16.80 1.21
C GLU A 14 -1.12 17.42 2.07
N LYS A 15 -2.36 17.07 1.80
CA LYS A 15 -3.49 17.52 2.60
C LYS A 15 -3.33 17.10 4.07
N ARG A 16 -2.68 15.99 4.33
CA ARG A 16 -2.45 15.45 5.67
C ARG A 16 -1.08 15.82 6.25
N ASN A 17 -0.36 16.73 5.57
CA ASN A 17 0.95 17.20 6.01
C ASN A 17 2.00 16.08 6.12
N LEU A 18 1.92 15.07 5.26
CA LEU A 18 2.93 14.03 5.24
C LEU A 18 4.22 14.58 4.62
N ARG A 19 5.35 14.08 5.11
CA ARG A 19 6.66 14.51 4.63
C ARG A 19 6.88 14.04 3.20
N GLU A 20 7.65 14.81 2.42
CA GLU A 20 7.95 14.48 1.04
C GLU A 20 8.56 13.07 0.91
N ARG A 21 9.44 12.69 1.83
CA ARG A 21 10.02 11.35 1.82
C ARG A 21 8.96 10.26 1.96
N THR A 22 7.99 10.46 2.84
CA THR A 22 6.89 9.51 3.03
C THR A 22 6.04 9.42 1.75
N ILE A 23 5.77 10.55 1.12
CA ILE A 23 5.00 10.60 -0.11
C ILE A 23 5.71 9.82 -1.22
N GLN A 24 7.02 10.02 -1.36
CA GLN A 24 7.81 9.30 -2.35
C GLN A 24 7.81 7.80 -2.10
N LEU A 25 7.93 7.39 -0.85
CA LEU A 25 7.90 5.99 -0.48
C LEU A 25 6.54 5.36 -0.78
N TYR A 26 5.46 6.08 -0.47
CA TYR A 26 4.12 5.58 -0.78
C TYR A 26 3.93 5.41 -2.28
N CYS A 27 4.34 6.39 -3.06
CA CYS A 27 4.23 6.31 -4.52
C CYS A 27 5.05 5.14 -5.07
N SER A 28 6.26 4.95 -4.55
CA SER A 28 7.13 3.86 -4.97
C SER A 28 6.52 2.50 -4.64
N ASP A 29 6.03 2.33 -3.43
CA ASP A 29 5.43 1.06 -2.99
C ASP A 29 4.14 0.75 -3.75
N VAL A 30 3.30 1.75 -3.96
CA VAL A 30 2.08 1.57 -4.74
C VAL A 30 2.41 1.23 -6.19
N SER A 31 3.42 1.88 -6.76
CA SER A 31 3.87 1.57 -8.12
C SER A 31 4.28 0.09 -8.23
N TYR A 32 5.05 -0.39 -7.27
CA TYR A 32 5.47 -1.79 -7.25
C TYR A 32 4.26 -2.72 -7.14
N PHE A 33 3.33 -2.42 -6.22
CA PHE A 33 2.13 -3.21 -6.05
C PHE A 33 1.30 -3.27 -7.34
N LEU A 34 1.07 -2.14 -7.97
CA LEU A 34 0.25 -2.07 -9.17
C LEU A 34 0.88 -2.85 -10.33
N ARG A 35 2.20 -2.77 -10.48
CA ARG A 35 2.90 -3.53 -11.50
C ARG A 35 2.86 -5.03 -11.20
N TRP A 36 2.94 -5.40 -9.93
CA TRP A 36 2.89 -6.80 -9.51
C TRP A 36 1.53 -7.42 -9.80
N ILE A 37 0.45 -6.70 -9.45
CA ILE A 37 -0.91 -7.21 -9.59
C ILE A 37 -1.41 -7.16 -11.03
N GLY A 38 -0.98 -6.18 -11.82
CA GLY A 38 -1.31 -6.07 -13.23
C GLY A 38 -2.78 -5.80 -13.52
N LYS A 39 -3.49 -5.15 -12.61
CA LYS A 39 -4.90 -4.82 -12.78
C LYS A 39 -5.13 -3.32 -12.89
N ASN A 40 -6.27 -2.94 -13.46
CA ASN A 40 -6.72 -1.56 -13.39
C ASN A 40 -7.05 -1.22 -11.93
N VAL A 41 -6.83 0.04 -11.58
CA VAL A 41 -7.07 0.49 -10.20
C VAL A 41 -8.53 0.28 -9.80
N SER A 42 -9.46 0.44 -10.74
CA SER A 42 -10.89 0.27 -10.48
C SER A 42 -11.26 -1.20 -10.18
N ASP A 43 -10.41 -2.13 -10.54
CA ASP A 43 -10.67 -3.56 -10.34
C ASP A 43 -9.98 -4.14 -9.11
N LEU A 44 -9.26 -3.30 -8.36
CA LEU A 44 -8.56 -3.76 -7.18
C LEU A 44 -9.52 -4.20 -6.07
N THR A 45 -9.20 -5.31 -5.43
CA THR A 45 -9.95 -5.86 -4.32
C THR A 45 -9.06 -5.95 -3.09
N LEU A 46 -9.69 -6.17 -1.94
CA LEU A 46 -8.93 -6.38 -0.70
C LEU A 46 -8.06 -7.64 -0.79
N GLU A 47 -8.55 -8.66 -1.50
CA GLU A 47 -7.76 -9.88 -1.72
C GLU A 47 -6.48 -9.62 -2.51
N ASP A 48 -6.49 -8.66 -3.42
CA ASP A 48 -5.28 -8.29 -4.16
C ASP A 48 -4.21 -7.77 -3.22
N ALA A 49 -4.59 -6.92 -2.28
CA ALA A 49 -3.66 -6.41 -1.27
C ALA A 49 -3.13 -7.54 -0.40
N GLU A 50 -4.01 -8.44 0.04
CA GLU A 50 -3.64 -9.58 0.86
C GLU A 50 -2.66 -10.49 0.11
N SER A 51 -2.95 -10.78 -1.15
CA SER A 51 -2.09 -11.65 -1.98
C SER A 51 -0.70 -11.06 -2.14
N PHE A 52 -0.60 -9.76 -2.39
CA PHE A 52 0.68 -9.09 -2.53
C PHE A 52 1.49 -9.15 -1.24
N LEU A 53 0.85 -8.81 -0.12
CA LEU A 53 1.54 -8.78 1.17
C LEU A 53 1.94 -10.18 1.62
N THR A 54 1.11 -11.18 1.36
CA THR A 54 1.45 -12.57 1.66
C THR A 54 2.66 -13.01 0.83
N ALA A 55 2.69 -12.67 -0.46
CA ALA A 55 3.83 -13.00 -1.31
C ALA A 55 5.11 -12.37 -0.79
N LYS A 56 5.05 -11.11 -0.35
CA LYS A 56 6.23 -10.43 0.19
C LYS A 56 6.70 -11.06 1.49
N ARG A 57 5.77 -11.48 2.33
CA ARG A 57 6.12 -12.17 3.56
C ARG A 57 6.82 -13.51 3.28
N LEU A 58 6.31 -14.25 2.30
CA LEU A 58 6.89 -15.54 1.92
C LEU A 58 8.27 -15.40 1.29
N GLU A 59 8.59 -14.22 0.74
CA GLU A 59 9.92 -13.92 0.23
C GLU A 59 10.92 -13.64 1.34
N GLY A 60 10.49 -13.62 2.59
CA GLY A 60 11.36 -13.36 3.72
C GLY A 60 11.60 -11.90 4.04
N ARG A 61 10.71 -11.02 3.58
CA ARG A 61 10.83 -9.59 3.88
C ARG A 61 10.67 -9.36 5.39
N SER A 62 11.40 -8.38 5.91
CA SER A 62 11.32 -8.05 7.33
C SER A 62 9.94 -7.50 7.68
N PRO A 63 9.53 -7.58 8.97
CA PRO A 63 8.27 -6.99 9.40
C PRO A 63 8.18 -5.49 9.08
N GLU A 64 9.27 -4.76 9.18
CA GLU A 64 9.31 -3.33 8.84
C GLU A 64 8.98 -3.11 7.37
N THR A 65 9.60 -3.88 6.48
CA THR A 65 9.36 -3.77 5.04
C THR A 65 7.93 -4.15 4.70
N HIS A 66 7.43 -5.25 5.28
CA HIS A 66 6.06 -5.70 5.06
C HIS A 66 5.08 -4.61 5.50
N ASN A 67 5.26 -4.06 6.70
CA ASN A 67 4.36 -3.05 7.24
C ASN A 67 4.44 -1.75 6.46
N HIS A 68 5.60 -1.45 5.87
CA HIS A 68 5.77 -0.29 5.02
C HIS A 68 4.91 -0.41 3.76
N TYR A 69 4.97 -1.55 3.07
CA TYR A 69 4.12 -1.82 1.91
C TYR A 69 2.65 -1.76 2.31
N ARG A 70 2.31 -2.37 3.45
CA ARG A 70 0.94 -2.39 3.95
C ARG A 70 0.41 -0.96 4.17
N SER A 71 1.21 -0.10 4.77
CA SER A 71 0.81 1.29 5.02
C SER A 71 0.54 2.04 3.72
N ALA A 72 1.38 1.85 2.72
CA ALA A 72 1.22 2.51 1.42
C ALA A 72 -0.06 2.03 0.72
N ILE A 73 -0.29 0.71 0.73
CA ILE A 73 -1.46 0.13 0.07
C ILE A 73 -2.74 0.51 0.82
N LYS A 74 -2.69 0.49 2.16
CA LYS A 74 -3.82 0.94 2.98
C LYS A 74 -4.18 2.39 2.68
N PHE A 75 -3.16 3.25 2.55
CA PHE A 75 -3.38 4.64 2.19
C PHE A 75 -4.07 4.74 0.84
N LEU A 76 -3.62 3.97 -0.15
CA LEU A 76 -4.24 3.95 -1.47
C LEU A 76 -5.72 3.56 -1.36
N TYR A 77 -6.02 2.47 -0.68
CA TYR A 77 -7.39 1.96 -0.60
C TYR A 77 -8.31 2.91 0.18
N LYS A 78 -7.87 3.36 1.34
CA LYS A 78 -8.72 4.15 2.24
C LYS A 78 -8.84 5.61 1.85
N LYS A 79 -7.72 6.22 1.45
CA LYS A 79 -7.67 7.68 1.26
C LYS A 79 -7.84 8.11 -0.19
N VAL A 80 -7.37 7.31 -1.11
CA VAL A 80 -7.42 7.65 -2.54
C VAL A 80 -8.62 7.01 -3.22
N LEU A 81 -8.75 5.70 -3.11
CA LEU A 81 -9.85 4.96 -3.75
C LEU A 81 -11.11 4.99 -2.91
N LYS A 82 -10.98 5.22 -1.60
CA LYS A 82 -12.08 5.26 -0.65
C LYS A 82 -12.90 3.97 -0.67
N THR A 83 -12.18 2.86 -0.77
CA THR A 83 -12.77 1.52 -0.75
C THR A 83 -12.59 0.89 0.63
N VAL A 84 -13.24 -0.25 0.84
CA VAL A 84 -13.19 -0.96 2.10
C VAL A 84 -11.78 -1.45 2.40
N TRP A 85 -11.36 -1.28 3.64
CA TRP A 85 -10.12 -1.86 4.15
C TRP A 85 -10.43 -2.56 5.46
N ASP A 86 -9.96 -3.79 5.61
CA ASP A 86 -10.19 -4.60 6.80
C ASP A 86 -8.83 -5.01 7.39
N ASP A 87 -8.53 -4.48 8.57
CA ASP A 87 -7.27 -4.77 9.26
C ASP A 87 -7.17 -6.25 9.70
N ASP A 88 -8.30 -6.92 9.87
CA ASP A 88 -8.28 -8.35 10.21
C ASP A 88 -7.91 -9.20 8.99
N THR A 89 -8.34 -8.82 7.80
CA THR A 89 -8.01 -9.53 6.57
C THR A 89 -6.56 -9.25 6.16
N VAL A 90 -6.08 -8.02 6.38
CA VAL A 90 -4.73 -7.60 6.00
C VAL A 90 -3.99 -7.06 7.24
N PRO A 91 -3.63 -7.94 8.18
CA PRO A 91 -3.02 -7.47 9.43
C PRO A 91 -1.56 -7.08 9.24
N ALA A 92 -1.10 -6.19 10.13
CA ALA A 92 0.31 -5.86 10.19
C ALA A 92 1.10 -7.03 10.79
N MET A 93 2.35 -7.19 10.35
CA MET A 93 3.24 -8.16 10.97
C MET A 93 3.69 -7.64 12.32
N LYS A 94 3.69 -8.53 13.30
CA LYS A 94 4.22 -8.22 14.63
C LYS A 94 5.74 -8.19 14.57
N ARG A 95 6.32 -7.20 15.22
CA ARG A 95 7.76 -7.16 15.41
C ARG A 95 8.12 -8.08 16.56
N GLU A 96 9.16 -8.86 16.37
CA GLU A 96 9.67 -9.65 17.46
C GLU A 96 10.31 -8.73 18.49
N ARG A 97 9.97 -8.95 19.75
CA ARG A 97 10.61 -8.28 20.87
C ARG A 97 11.55 -9.26 21.55
N ASN A 98 12.76 -8.86 21.65
CA ASN A 98 13.75 -9.61 22.42
C ASN A 98 13.74 -9.15 23.86
#